data_fb332ec7f37b70545892a5945941d4c2
#
_entry.id   fb332ec7f37b70545892a5945941d4c2
#
_cell.length_a   1.000
_cell.length_b   1.000
_cell.length_c   1.000
_cell.angle_alpha   90.00
_cell.angle_beta   90.00
_cell.angle_gamma   90.00
#
_symmetry.space_group_name_H-M   'P 1'
#
loop_
_entity.id
_entity.type
_entity.pdbx_description
1 polymer ?
#
loop_
_entity_poly.entity_id
_entity_poly.type
_entity_poly.pdbx_seq_one_letter_code
_entity_poly.pdbx_strand_id
1 'polypeptide(L)'
;MAKKYYCPVCGYESDEPIEICPVCKAKMAVRENEGDLAWAAEHVVGITEGVSEEIVQGLRDNFNGECTEVGMYLAMARVAYREGYPEIGLYWEKAAYEEAEHAAKFAEMLGEVVTDSTKKNLEMRVAAENGATMGKTELAKLAKADGLDAIHDTVHEMA
;
A
#
# COMPACT_ATOMS: atom_id res chain seq x y z
N MET A 1 -24.88 -5.24 -27.91
CA MET A 1 -23.97 -6.06 -27.09
C MET A 1 -23.23 -7.00 -28.04
N ALA A 2 -21.89 -6.97 -28.04
CA ALA A 2 -21.12 -7.86 -28.88
C ALA A 2 -21.11 -9.26 -28.25
N LYS A 3 -21.42 -10.28 -29.04
CA LYS A 3 -21.37 -11.68 -28.60
C LYS A 3 -19.99 -12.23 -28.90
N LYS A 4 -19.34 -12.90 -27.95
CA LYS A 4 -18.13 -13.68 -28.16
C LYS A 4 -18.45 -15.17 -28.15
N TYR A 5 -17.89 -15.89 -29.11
CA TYR A 5 -18.02 -17.33 -29.20
C TYR A 5 -16.73 -17.96 -28.68
N TYR A 6 -16.82 -18.91 -27.77
CA TYR A 6 -15.66 -19.56 -27.19
C TYR A 6 -15.82 -21.09 -27.13
N CYS A 7 -14.72 -21.78 -27.24
CA CYS A 7 -14.71 -23.24 -27.11
C CYS A 7 -14.43 -23.63 -25.65
N PRO A 8 -15.36 -24.29 -24.95
CA PRO A 8 -15.17 -24.68 -23.55
C PRO A 8 -14.13 -25.80 -23.36
N VAL A 9 -13.64 -26.42 -24.45
CA VAL A 9 -12.69 -27.52 -24.40
C VAL A 9 -11.24 -27.04 -24.61
N CYS A 10 -10.99 -26.19 -25.60
CA CYS A 10 -9.61 -25.76 -25.94
C CYS A 10 -9.37 -24.25 -25.79
N GLY A 11 -10.36 -23.46 -25.38
CA GLY A 11 -10.22 -22.04 -25.18
C GLY A 11 -10.19 -21.17 -26.45
N TYR A 12 -10.38 -21.74 -27.65
CA TYR A 12 -10.44 -20.96 -28.89
C TYR A 12 -11.58 -19.95 -28.83
N GLU A 13 -11.33 -18.70 -29.22
CA GLU A 13 -12.31 -17.62 -29.24
C GLU A 13 -12.51 -17.05 -30.66
N SER A 14 -13.73 -16.57 -30.93
CA SER A 14 -14.11 -15.93 -32.19
C SER A 14 -15.14 -14.83 -31.95
N ASP A 15 -15.01 -13.73 -32.68
CA ASP A 15 -16.00 -12.65 -32.71
C ASP A 15 -17.15 -12.94 -33.71
N GLU A 16 -16.94 -13.91 -34.60
CA GLU A 16 -17.94 -14.35 -35.55
C GLU A 16 -18.69 -15.59 -35.03
N PRO A 17 -19.99 -15.75 -35.39
CA PRO A 17 -20.78 -16.91 -35.00
C PRO A 17 -20.22 -18.19 -35.58
N ILE A 18 -19.70 -19.07 -34.77
CA ILE A 18 -19.18 -20.39 -35.14
C ILE A 18 -19.82 -21.42 -34.21
N GLU A 19 -20.43 -22.45 -34.80
CA GLU A 19 -21.08 -23.54 -34.05
C GLU A 19 -20.09 -24.62 -33.59
N ILE A 20 -19.07 -24.86 -34.39
CA ILE A 20 -18.07 -25.94 -34.19
C ILE A 20 -16.68 -25.34 -34.17
N CYS A 21 -15.93 -25.63 -33.13
CA CYS A 21 -14.57 -25.16 -32.95
C CYS A 21 -13.67 -25.67 -34.14
N PRO A 22 -12.95 -24.76 -34.80
CA PRO A 22 -12.08 -25.16 -35.92
C PRO A 22 -10.87 -25.97 -35.43
N VAL A 23 -10.48 -25.83 -34.17
CA VAL A 23 -9.31 -26.49 -33.59
C VAL A 23 -9.62 -27.88 -33.07
N CYS A 24 -10.60 -28.05 -32.16
CA CYS A 24 -10.85 -29.34 -31.51
C CYS A 24 -12.19 -29.99 -31.88
N LYS A 25 -12.95 -29.37 -32.79
CA LYS A 25 -14.25 -29.87 -33.28
C LYS A 25 -15.35 -29.98 -32.21
N ALA A 26 -15.14 -29.41 -31.02
CA ALA A 26 -16.16 -29.32 -29.99
C ALA A 26 -17.21 -28.24 -30.34
N LYS A 27 -18.37 -28.34 -29.72
CA LYS A 27 -19.44 -27.32 -29.85
C LYS A 27 -18.98 -26.03 -29.18
N MET A 28 -19.15 -24.91 -29.87
CA MET A 28 -18.87 -23.58 -29.33
C MET A 28 -20.00 -23.13 -28.39
N ALA A 29 -19.61 -22.38 -27.37
CA ALA A 29 -20.50 -21.66 -26.46
C ALA A 29 -20.48 -20.17 -26.77
N VAL A 30 -21.55 -19.49 -26.42
CA VAL A 30 -21.68 -18.03 -26.56
C VAL A 30 -21.53 -17.39 -25.19
N ARG A 31 -20.65 -16.41 -25.11
CA ARG A 31 -20.61 -15.48 -23.99
C ARG A 31 -21.17 -14.15 -24.49
N GLU A 32 -22.26 -13.70 -23.92
CA GLU A 32 -22.65 -12.31 -24.08
C GLU A 32 -21.61 -11.51 -23.28
N ASN A 33 -20.93 -10.56 -23.92
CA ASN A 33 -20.14 -9.62 -23.16
C ASN A 33 -21.12 -8.92 -22.21
N GLU A 34 -21.10 -9.29 -20.96
CA GLU A 34 -21.51 -8.40 -19.90
C GLU A 34 -20.65 -7.17 -20.15
N GLY A 35 -21.27 -6.00 -20.38
CA GLY A 35 -20.56 -4.76 -20.68
C GLY A 35 -19.42 -4.58 -19.69
N ASP A 36 -18.39 -3.83 -20.06
CA ASP A 36 -17.20 -3.60 -19.26
C ASP A 36 -17.57 -3.59 -17.78
N LEU A 37 -16.93 -4.44 -16.99
CA LEU A 37 -17.15 -4.53 -15.54
C LEU A 37 -17.06 -3.10 -14.98
N ALA A 38 -18.22 -2.49 -14.74
CA ALA A 38 -18.28 -1.19 -14.09
C ALA A 38 -18.26 -1.46 -12.58
N TRP A 39 -17.23 -1.05 -11.91
CA TRP A 39 -17.17 -1.03 -10.46
C TRP A 39 -18.23 -0.07 -9.93
N ALA A 40 -18.82 -0.38 -8.79
CA ALA A 40 -19.79 0.51 -8.13
C ALA A 40 -19.15 1.87 -7.77
N ALA A 41 -17.84 1.88 -7.54
CA ALA A 41 -17.01 3.07 -7.35
C ALA A 41 -15.59 2.79 -7.88
N GLU A 42 -14.95 3.79 -8.44
CA GLU A 42 -13.52 3.73 -8.76
C GLU A 42 -12.70 3.90 -7.49
N HIS A 43 -11.62 3.10 -7.38
CA HIS A 43 -10.62 3.21 -6.33
C HIS A 43 -9.33 3.69 -6.98
N VAL A 44 -9.13 5.01 -6.99
CA VAL A 44 -7.98 5.67 -7.60
C VAL A 44 -7.19 6.44 -6.54
N VAL A 45 -5.90 6.66 -6.79
CA VAL A 45 -5.08 7.50 -5.92
C VAL A 45 -5.61 8.94 -6.00
N GLY A 46 -5.87 9.55 -4.82
CA GLY A 46 -6.39 10.91 -4.75
C GLY A 46 -7.90 11.02 -4.95
N ILE A 47 -8.67 9.99 -4.61
CA ILE A 47 -10.15 9.99 -4.72
C ILE A 47 -10.82 11.11 -3.90
N THR A 48 -10.09 11.78 -3.01
CA THR A 48 -10.58 12.88 -2.17
C THR A 48 -10.68 14.22 -2.89
N GLU A 49 -10.36 14.29 -4.17
CA GLU A 49 -10.55 15.55 -4.93
C GLU A 49 -12.02 16.00 -4.92
N GLY A 50 -12.27 17.23 -4.42
CA GLY A 50 -13.61 17.77 -4.27
C GLY A 50 -14.42 17.30 -3.06
N VAL A 51 -13.84 16.48 -2.19
CA VAL A 51 -14.45 16.04 -0.93
C VAL A 51 -14.33 17.13 0.13
N SER A 52 -15.26 17.20 1.10
CA SER A 52 -15.22 18.17 2.19
C SER A 52 -13.97 18.06 3.03
N GLU A 53 -13.43 19.22 3.48
CA GLU A 53 -12.21 19.25 4.31
C GLU A 53 -12.36 18.47 5.62
N GLU A 54 -13.57 18.38 6.19
CA GLU A 54 -13.83 17.58 7.40
C GLU A 54 -13.52 16.10 7.16
N ILE A 55 -13.93 15.54 6.02
CA ILE A 55 -13.65 14.14 5.65
C ILE A 55 -12.16 13.98 5.36
N VAL A 56 -11.58 14.89 4.58
CA VAL A 56 -10.15 14.82 4.24
C VAL A 56 -9.28 14.89 5.50
N GLN A 57 -9.61 15.77 6.44
CA GLN A 57 -8.88 15.87 7.71
C GLN A 57 -9.04 14.58 8.54
N GLY A 58 -10.23 13.99 8.58
CA GLY A 58 -10.45 12.70 9.24
C GLY A 58 -9.58 11.58 8.64
N LEU A 59 -9.41 11.56 7.32
CA LEU A 59 -8.52 10.61 6.63
C LEU A 59 -7.04 10.86 6.97
N ARG A 60 -6.60 12.12 7.03
CA ARG A 60 -5.23 12.48 7.45
C ARG A 60 -4.94 12.08 8.89
N ASP A 61 -5.90 12.30 9.80
CA ASP A 61 -5.75 11.93 11.20
C ASP A 61 -5.63 10.42 11.36
N ASN A 62 -6.44 9.64 10.65
CA ASN A 62 -6.32 8.18 10.63
C ASN A 62 -4.98 7.75 10.00
N PHE A 63 -4.59 8.29 8.86
CA PHE A 63 -3.28 7.99 8.26
C PHE A 63 -2.11 8.18 9.25
N ASN A 64 -2.10 9.30 9.96
CA ASN A 64 -1.08 9.59 10.97
C ASN A 64 -1.16 8.64 12.18
N GLY A 65 -2.36 8.28 12.61
CA GLY A 65 -2.61 7.30 13.66
C GLY A 65 -2.00 5.95 13.30
N GLU A 66 -2.39 5.39 12.17
CA GLU A 66 -1.90 4.09 11.69
C GLU A 66 -0.37 4.06 11.49
N CYS A 67 0.21 5.10 10.91
CA CYS A 67 1.67 5.21 10.79
C CYS A 67 2.37 5.21 12.16
N THR A 68 1.76 5.83 13.16
CA THR A 68 2.28 5.86 14.54
C THR A 68 2.17 4.48 15.18
N GLU A 69 1.05 3.79 15.00
CA GLU A 69 0.79 2.46 15.56
C GLU A 69 1.75 1.40 15.01
N VAL A 70 2.13 1.48 13.73
CA VAL A 70 3.19 0.62 13.16
C VAL A 70 4.45 0.67 14.01
N GLY A 71 4.94 1.87 14.30
CA GLY A 71 6.15 2.05 15.11
C GLY A 71 5.99 1.58 16.55
N MET A 72 4.85 1.89 17.16
CA MET A 72 4.52 1.47 18.54
C MET A 72 4.46 -0.05 18.68
N TYR A 73 3.76 -0.73 17.79
CA TYR A 73 3.59 -2.20 17.85
C TYR A 73 4.89 -2.93 17.59
N LEU A 74 5.73 -2.47 16.67
CA LEU A 74 7.08 -3.01 16.50
C LEU A 74 7.95 -2.81 17.74
N ALA A 75 7.83 -1.67 18.43
CA ALA A 75 8.54 -1.46 19.69
C ALA A 75 8.02 -2.39 20.81
N MET A 76 6.70 -2.59 20.89
CA MET A 76 6.08 -3.54 21.84
C MET A 76 6.51 -4.98 21.54
N ALA A 77 6.62 -5.36 20.29
CA ALA A 77 7.17 -6.67 19.88
C ALA A 77 8.58 -6.89 20.45
N ARG A 78 9.46 -5.90 20.27
CA ARG A 78 10.84 -5.95 20.80
C ARG A 78 10.87 -6.08 22.33
N VAL A 79 9.98 -5.41 23.04
CA VAL A 79 9.85 -5.55 24.50
C VAL A 79 9.42 -6.98 24.87
N ALA A 80 8.37 -7.50 24.23
CA ALA A 80 7.89 -8.85 24.47
C ALA A 80 8.98 -9.93 24.25
N TYR A 81 9.77 -9.80 23.19
CA TYR A 81 10.89 -10.72 22.94
C TYR A 81 11.95 -10.63 24.04
N ARG A 82 12.31 -9.43 24.52
CA ARG A 82 13.28 -9.27 25.62
C ARG A 82 12.77 -9.82 26.95
N GLU A 83 11.47 -9.82 27.16
CA GLU A 83 10.83 -10.36 28.36
C GLU A 83 10.57 -11.89 28.25
N GLY A 84 10.83 -12.51 27.09
CA GLY A 84 10.68 -13.95 26.86
C GLY A 84 9.25 -14.37 26.47
N TYR A 85 8.47 -13.46 25.89
CA TYR A 85 7.12 -13.74 25.38
C TYR A 85 7.06 -13.71 23.84
N PRO A 86 7.68 -14.70 23.17
CA PRO A 86 7.80 -14.65 21.71
C PRO A 86 6.44 -14.68 20.97
N GLU A 87 5.43 -15.36 21.53
CA GLU A 87 4.10 -15.41 20.92
C GLU A 87 3.41 -14.03 20.91
N ILE A 88 3.64 -13.24 21.97
CA ILE A 88 3.14 -11.88 22.08
C ILE A 88 3.93 -10.97 21.13
N GLY A 89 5.24 -11.17 21.02
CA GLY A 89 6.06 -10.46 20.04
C GLY A 89 5.58 -10.65 18.60
N LEU A 90 5.34 -11.91 18.21
CA LEU A 90 4.78 -12.25 16.89
C LEU A 90 3.39 -11.63 16.65
N TYR A 91 2.55 -11.58 17.69
CA TYR A 91 1.24 -10.93 17.60
C TYR A 91 1.38 -9.43 17.28
N TRP A 92 2.27 -8.71 18.00
CA TRP A 92 2.51 -7.30 17.75
C TRP A 92 3.13 -7.01 16.39
N GLU A 93 4.04 -7.85 15.89
CA GLU A 93 4.58 -7.72 14.54
C GLU A 93 3.48 -7.86 13.48
N LYS A 94 2.58 -8.84 13.66
CA LYS A 94 1.44 -9.01 12.76
C LYS A 94 0.50 -7.80 12.80
N ALA A 95 0.15 -7.32 13.99
CA ALA A 95 -0.67 -6.13 14.14
C ALA A 95 -0.03 -4.91 13.47
N ALA A 96 1.28 -4.68 13.65
CA ALA A 96 1.99 -3.60 12.98
C ALA A 96 1.89 -3.67 11.45
N TYR A 97 1.89 -4.88 10.87
CA TYR A 97 1.70 -5.04 9.44
C TYR A 97 0.27 -4.75 9.00
N GLU A 98 -0.72 -5.10 9.81
CA GLU A 98 -2.13 -4.77 9.55
C GLU A 98 -2.34 -3.25 9.55
N GLU A 99 -1.74 -2.50 10.51
CA GLU A 99 -1.80 -1.04 10.52
C GLU A 99 -1.04 -0.40 9.35
N ALA A 100 0.05 -1.01 8.90
CA ALA A 100 0.73 -0.54 7.69
C ALA A 100 -0.16 -0.64 6.43
N GLU A 101 -0.96 -1.70 6.31
CA GLU A 101 -1.95 -1.86 5.24
C GLU A 101 -3.09 -0.82 5.34
N HIS A 102 -3.55 -0.50 6.56
CA HIS A 102 -4.52 0.57 6.79
C HIS A 102 -3.95 1.93 6.37
N ALA A 103 -2.74 2.25 6.83
CA ALA A 103 -2.05 3.49 6.46
C ALA A 103 -1.89 3.62 4.94
N ALA A 104 -1.52 2.53 4.25
CA ALA A 104 -1.38 2.52 2.80
C ALA A 104 -2.70 2.88 2.10
N LYS A 105 -3.83 2.35 2.54
CA LYS A 105 -5.15 2.67 1.99
C LYS A 105 -5.54 4.13 2.20
N PHE A 106 -5.28 4.69 3.38
CA PHE A 106 -5.50 6.12 3.63
C PHE A 106 -4.60 7.00 2.77
N ALA A 107 -3.32 6.62 2.61
CA ALA A 107 -2.38 7.32 1.73
C ALA A 107 -2.86 7.35 0.27
N GLU A 108 -3.35 6.21 -0.24
CA GLU A 108 -3.89 6.13 -1.60
C GLU A 108 -5.14 6.99 -1.77
N MET A 109 -6.08 6.95 -0.82
CA MET A 109 -7.29 7.78 -0.86
C MET A 109 -6.95 9.28 -0.88
N LEU A 110 -5.98 9.70 -0.05
CA LEU A 110 -5.55 11.10 0.02
C LEU A 110 -4.77 11.55 -1.22
N GLY A 111 -3.91 10.72 -1.77
CA GLY A 111 -3.05 11.08 -2.90
C GLY A 111 -2.01 12.17 -2.58
N GLU A 112 -1.76 12.45 -1.29
CA GLU A 112 -0.87 13.53 -0.83
C GLU A 112 0.60 13.08 -0.73
N VAL A 113 0.83 11.82 -0.34
CA VAL A 113 2.16 11.25 -0.13
C VAL A 113 2.53 10.18 -1.15
N VAL A 114 1.60 9.78 -2.00
CA VAL A 114 1.75 8.79 -3.07
C VAL A 114 1.00 9.26 -4.31
N THR A 115 1.51 8.87 -5.48
CA THR A 115 0.88 9.12 -6.79
C THR A 115 0.78 7.80 -7.55
N ASP A 116 0.02 7.78 -8.64
CA ASP A 116 -0.10 6.66 -9.57
C ASP A 116 1.16 6.44 -10.45
N SER A 117 2.21 7.24 -10.27
CA SER A 117 3.46 7.17 -11.01
C SER A 117 4.63 6.71 -10.13
N THR A 118 5.13 5.49 -10.37
CA THR A 118 6.33 4.96 -9.70
C THR A 118 7.52 5.93 -9.80
N LYS A 119 7.74 6.51 -10.98
CA LYS A 119 8.83 7.47 -11.19
C LYS A 119 8.68 8.70 -10.29
N LYS A 120 7.49 9.28 -10.24
CA LYS A 120 7.22 10.47 -9.42
C LYS A 120 7.34 10.15 -7.93
N ASN A 121 6.86 8.99 -7.50
CA ASN A 121 6.99 8.54 -6.12
C ASN A 121 8.48 8.40 -5.72
N LEU A 122 9.32 7.83 -6.58
CA LEU A 122 10.77 7.76 -6.35
C LEU A 122 11.41 9.15 -6.26
N GLU A 123 11.09 10.07 -7.16
CA GLU A 123 11.61 11.45 -7.14
C GLU A 123 11.25 12.17 -5.83
N MET A 124 10.00 12.03 -5.38
CA MET A 124 9.53 12.59 -4.10
C MET A 124 10.28 11.99 -2.91
N ARG A 125 10.50 10.69 -2.91
CA ARG A 125 11.18 9.99 -1.80
C ARG A 125 12.66 10.34 -1.72
N VAL A 126 13.37 10.43 -2.84
CA VAL A 126 14.80 10.84 -2.86
C VAL A 126 14.99 12.19 -2.15
N ALA A 127 14.15 13.18 -2.46
CA ALA A 127 14.22 14.48 -1.82
C ALA A 127 13.92 14.43 -0.31
N ALA A 128 12.88 13.66 0.08
CA ALA A 128 12.47 13.52 1.47
C ALA A 128 13.50 12.74 2.30
N GLU A 129 14.08 11.66 1.78
CA GLU A 129 15.10 10.87 2.47
C GLU A 129 16.38 11.68 2.68
N ASN A 130 16.79 12.49 1.71
CA ASN A 130 17.92 13.39 1.88
C ASN A 130 17.70 14.38 3.04
N GLY A 131 16.51 14.98 3.13
CA GLY A 131 16.15 15.86 4.25
C GLY A 131 16.10 15.13 5.60
N ALA A 132 15.54 13.92 5.63
CA ALA A 132 15.46 13.09 6.83
C ALA A 132 16.86 12.66 7.34
N THR A 133 17.76 12.30 6.43
CA THR A 133 19.16 11.99 6.75
C THR A 133 19.87 13.18 7.37
N MET A 134 19.73 14.37 6.78
CA MET A 134 20.31 15.59 7.33
C MET A 134 19.78 15.90 8.73
N GLY A 135 18.46 15.80 8.94
CA GLY A 135 17.83 16.04 10.23
C GLY A 135 18.31 15.06 11.31
N LYS A 136 18.38 13.77 11.00
CA LYS A 136 18.92 12.76 11.92
C LYS A 136 20.39 13.02 12.25
N THR A 137 21.21 13.37 11.25
CA THR A 137 22.61 13.71 11.47
C THR A 137 22.78 14.88 12.45
N GLU A 138 22.02 15.94 12.31
CA GLU A 138 22.07 17.07 13.23
C GLU A 138 21.60 16.69 14.64
N LEU A 139 20.50 15.92 14.76
CA LEU A 139 20.04 15.40 16.05
C LEU A 139 21.10 14.53 16.74
N ALA A 140 21.77 13.65 16.00
CA ALA A 140 22.85 12.83 16.53
C ALA A 140 24.01 13.69 17.06
N LYS A 141 24.43 14.74 16.34
CA LYS A 141 25.45 15.68 16.81
C LYS A 141 25.07 16.38 18.10
N LEU A 142 23.82 16.83 18.22
CA LEU A 142 23.30 17.45 19.47
C LEU A 142 23.35 16.45 20.63
N ALA A 143 22.86 15.24 20.43
CA ALA A 143 22.92 14.19 21.44
C ALA A 143 24.37 13.90 21.90
N LYS A 144 25.33 13.88 20.97
CA LYS A 144 26.75 13.69 21.29
C LYS A 144 27.33 14.84 22.12
N ALA A 145 26.97 16.08 21.78
CA ALA A 145 27.42 17.26 22.51
C ALA A 145 26.88 17.27 23.97
N ASP A 146 25.70 16.73 24.20
CA ASP A 146 25.09 16.59 25.53
C ASP A 146 25.52 15.31 26.28
N GLY A 147 26.43 14.50 25.73
CA GLY A 147 26.94 13.26 26.33
C GLY A 147 25.92 12.10 26.31
N LEU A 148 24.92 12.16 25.44
CA LEU A 148 23.86 11.16 25.30
C LEU A 148 24.23 10.09 24.26
N ASP A 149 25.29 9.32 24.53
CA ASP A 149 25.91 8.40 23.57
C ASP A 149 24.90 7.36 23.03
N ALA A 150 24.04 6.79 23.84
CA ALA A 150 23.04 5.82 23.40
C ALA A 150 22.04 6.39 22.39
N ILE A 151 21.65 7.67 22.57
CA ILE A 151 20.79 8.38 21.62
C ILE A 151 21.55 8.71 20.37
N HIS A 152 22.78 9.24 20.50
CA HIS A 152 23.65 9.52 19.38
C HIS A 152 23.83 8.30 18.49
N ASP A 153 24.26 7.16 19.06
CA ASP A 153 24.56 5.95 18.28
C ASP A 153 23.32 5.44 17.55
N THR A 154 22.16 5.39 18.22
CA THR A 154 20.91 4.94 17.61
C THR A 154 20.45 5.86 16.47
N VAL A 155 20.51 7.17 16.65
CA VAL A 155 20.05 8.12 15.62
C VAL A 155 21.05 8.20 14.47
N HIS A 156 22.36 8.12 14.75
CA HIS A 156 23.40 8.14 13.73
C HIS A 156 23.36 6.92 12.82
N GLU A 157 23.06 5.73 13.38
CA GLU A 157 22.87 4.50 12.59
C GLU A 157 21.71 4.60 11.59
N MET A 158 20.67 5.37 11.91
CA MET A 158 19.51 5.58 11.04
C MET A 158 19.71 6.71 10.01
N ALA A 159 20.80 7.48 10.09
CA ALA A 159 21.08 8.58 9.17
C ALA A 159 21.88 8.11 7.95
#